data_2060e6ddd70033c1c24c39d59e04999e
#
_entry.id   2060e6ddd70033c1c24c39d59e04999e
#
_cell.length_a   1.000
_cell.length_b   1.000
_cell.length_c   1.000
_cell.angle_alpha   90.00
_cell.angle_beta   90.00
_cell.angle_gamma   90.00
#
_symmetry.space_group_name_H-M   'P 1'
#
loop_
_entity.id
_entity.type
_entity.pdbx_description
1 polymer ?
#
loop_
_entity_poly.entity_id
_entity_poly.type
_entity_poly.pdbx_seq_one_letter_code
_entity_poly.pdbx_strand_id
1 'polypeptide(L)'
;MLKMKKRLRLLVFAMMIVALITVQLPLNQAEAAPAFAKGTDISWVPGLEAQGYTWKDKNGTTKDIIQILKDDYQINSVRIRVFVNPSSNYANGYLDMNRAAALAQRAKNAGMSIMLTLHYSDSWADPGQQTKPAAWNSYTFQQLMDAVWNHTRAVMTAMQAKGVTPDWVQIGNETNNGMLWNDGKATVSMQNYAWLVNTGNNAVKSISSGTKTIVHLAGGNDNALFVWNIGGLISNGATFDIIGMSLYPSATDWSAKVDQTISNANDMIARYGKPVIISEIGLEYNQPAATKSFVAAIKTKVRNISGGKGLGVFYWEPEAPPGYNGGYNKGAWQANGQPTIALEGFLN
;
A
#
# COMPACT_ATOMS: atom_id res chain seq x y z
N MET A 1 -13.48 -87.47 -41.17
CA MET A 1 -12.38 -86.47 -41.14
C MET A 1 -12.96 -85.11 -41.08
N LEU A 2 -12.98 -84.56 -39.89
CA LEU A 2 -13.63 -83.24 -39.59
C LEU A 2 -12.65 -82.12 -39.76
N LYS A 3 -12.97 -81.17 -40.65
CA LYS A 3 -12.28 -79.90 -40.71
C LYS A 3 -12.93 -78.90 -39.77
N MET A 4 -12.33 -78.66 -38.63
CA MET A 4 -12.72 -77.61 -37.72
C MET A 4 -12.27 -76.25 -38.24
N LYS A 5 -13.21 -75.38 -38.57
CA LYS A 5 -12.95 -73.98 -38.89
C LYS A 5 -12.78 -73.20 -37.60
N LYS A 6 -11.57 -72.76 -37.29
CA LYS A 6 -11.31 -71.75 -36.25
C LYS A 6 -11.80 -70.36 -36.70
N ARG A 7 -12.83 -69.86 -36.05
CA ARG A 7 -13.23 -68.47 -36.21
C ARG A 7 -12.35 -67.57 -35.30
N LEU A 8 -11.50 -66.80 -35.94
CA LEU A 8 -10.71 -65.76 -35.26
C LEU A 8 -11.65 -64.60 -34.92
N ARG A 9 -11.96 -64.41 -33.60
CA ARG A 9 -12.65 -63.22 -33.13
C ARG A 9 -11.62 -62.12 -32.98
N LEU A 10 -11.66 -61.08 -33.89
CA LEU A 10 -10.97 -59.83 -33.72
C LEU A 10 -11.69 -59.06 -32.61
N LEU A 11 -11.02 -58.92 -31.44
CA LEU A 11 -11.40 -57.99 -30.41
C LEU A 11 -10.82 -56.62 -30.82
N VAL A 12 -11.70 -55.75 -31.32
CA VAL A 12 -11.35 -54.34 -31.50
C VAL A 12 -11.38 -53.66 -30.12
N PHE A 13 -10.21 -53.44 -29.54
CA PHE A 13 -10.07 -52.57 -28.38
C PHE A 13 -10.19 -51.13 -28.86
N ALA A 14 -11.36 -50.52 -28.67
CA ALA A 14 -11.51 -49.07 -28.81
C ALA A 14 -10.80 -48.43 -27.63
N MET A 15 -9.58 -47.94 -27.82
CA MET A 15 -8.93 -47.00 -26.89
C MET A 15 -9.68 -45.66 -26.97
N MET A 16 -10.54 -45.42 -25.97
CA MET A 16 -11.05 -44.07 -25.69
C MET A 16 -9.89 -43.26 -25.13
N ILE A 17 -9.26 -42.46 -25.96
CA ILE A 17 -8.35 -41.42 -25.53
C ILE A 17 -9.24 -40.31 -24.96
N VAL A 18 -9.41 -40.28 -23.65
CA VAL A 18 -9.95 -39.14 -22.94
C VAL A 18 -8.85 -38.07 -22.95
N ALA A 19 -8.91 -37.17 -23.92
CA ALA A 19 -8.10 -35.96 -23.90
C ALA A 19 -8.57 -35.14 -22.70
N LEU A 20 -7.85 -35.23 -21.57
CA LEU A 20 -7.93 -34.25 -20.49
C LEU A 20 -7.44 -32.93 -21.05
N ILE A 21 -8.37 -32.09 -21.50
CA ILE A 21 -8.11 -30.69 -21.72
C ILE A 21 -7.92 -30.09 -20.32
N THR A 22 -6.68 -30.07 -19.84
CA THR A 22 -6.30 -29.21 -18.72
C THR A 22 -6.44 -27.77 -19.22
N VAL A 23 -7.58 -27.15 -18.94
CA VAL A 23 -7.71 -25.70 -19.00
C VAL A 23 -6.72 -25.17 -17.97
N GLN A 24 -5.51 -24.89 -18.38
CA GLN A 24 -4.59 -24.05 -17.61
C GLN A 24 -5.23 -22.66 -17.61
N LEU A 25 -6.01 -22.37 -16.56
CA LEU A 25 -6.30 -20.99 -16.24
C LEU A 25 -4.93 -20.32 -16.12
N PRO A 26 -4.70 -19.18 -16.80
CA PRO A 26 -3.48 -18.45 -16.61
C PRO A 26 -3.39 -18.14 -15.12
N LEU A 27 -2.43 -18.76 -14.43
CA LEU A 27 -1.97 -18.28 -13.14
C LEU A 27 -1.56 -16.84 -13.42
N ASN A 28 -2.36 -15.87 -12.97
CA ASN A 28 -1.98 -14.48 -12.94
C ASN A 28 -0.72 -14.41 -12.06
N GLN A 29 0.42 -14.59 -12.67
CA GLN A 29 1.69 -14.28 -12.00
C GLN A 29 1.60 -12.80 -11.67
N ALA A 30 1.59 -12.48 -10.39
CA ALA A 30 1.74 -11.10 -9.96
C ALA A 30 2.99 -10.56 -10.68
N GLU A 31 2.79 -9.53 -11.47
CA GLU A 31 3.90 -8.82 -12.11
C GLU A 31 4.85 -8.40 -10.99
N ALA A 32 6.13 -8.68 -11.13
CA ALA A 32 7.09 -8.38 -10.05
C ALA A 32 7.04 -6.88 -9.73
N ALA A 33 7.00 -6.55 -8.44
CA ALA A 33 7.10 -5.17 -7.98
C ALA A 33 8.29 -4.47 -8.66
N PRO A 34 8.19 -3.17 -9.01
CA PRO A 34 9.27 -2.47 -9.69
C PRO A 34 10.54 -2.50 -8.81
N ALA A 35 11.70 -2.53 -9.45
CA ALA A 35 12.99 -2.49 -8.74
C ALA A 35 13.11 -1.29 -7.78
N PHE A 36 12.38 -0.19 -8.08
CA PHE A 36 12.22 0.98 -7.22
C PHE A 36 10.85 1.63 -7.46
N ALA A 37 10.04 1.75 -6.41
CA ALA A 37 8.75 2.39 -6.50
C ALA A 37 8.88 3.92 -6.50
N LYS A 38 8.40 4.55 -7.58
CA LYS A 38 8.05 5.97 -7.64
C LYS A 38 6.54 6.04 -7.49
N GLY A 39 6.06 6.35 -6.30
CA GLY A 39 4.66 6.17 -5.95
C GLY A 39 3.94 7.44 -5.53
N THR A 40 2.61 7.37 -5.59
CA THR A 40 1.70 8.36 -5.02
C THR A 40 0.54 7.68 -4.31
N ASP A 41 0.08 8.21 -3.17
CA ASP A 41 -1.25 7.87 -2.65
C ASP A 41 -2.29 8.60 -3.51
N ILE A 42 -3.33 7.89 -3.91
CA ILE A 42 -4.41 8.42 -4.78
C ILE A 42 -5.80 8.10 -4.21
N SER A 43 -5.86 7.90 -2.92
CA SER A 43 -7.07 7.39 -2.28
C SER A 43 -8.23 8.39 -2.32
N TRP A 44 -7.95 9.69 -2.47
CA TRP A 44 -9.01 10.70 -2.63
C TRP A 44 -9.54 10.82 -4.06
N VAL A 45 -8.90 10.22 -5.06
CA VAL A 45 -9.34 10.31 -6.47
C VAL A 45 -10.83 9.99 -6.64
N PRO A 46 -11.39 8.88 -6.16
CA PRO A 46 -12.82 8.58 -6.37
C PRO A 46 -13.76 9.60 -5.74
N GLY A 47 -13.37 10.16 -4.59
CA GLY A 47 -14.15 11.20 -3.92
C GLY A 47 -14.08 12.56 -4.64
N LEU A 48 -12.93 12.91 -5.17
CA LEU A 48 -12.72 14.13 -5.96
C LEU A 48 -13.47 14.07 -7.29
N GLU A 49 -13.40 12.93 -7.99
CA GLU A 49 -14.15 12.70 -9.23
C GLU A 49 -15.66 12.76 -9.00
N ALA A 50 -16.16 12.16 -7.92
CA ALA A 50 -17.57 12.23 -7.55
C ALA A 50 -18.05 13.67 -7.27
N GLN A 51 -17.16 14.56 -6.90
CA GLN A 51 -17.40 15.99 -6.70
C GLN A 51 -17.16 16.82 -7.97
N GLY A 52 -16.86 16.19 -9.11
CA GLY A 52 -16.65 16.85 -10.39
C GLY A 52 -15.27 17.48 -10.57
N TYR A 53 -14.28 17.16 -9.70
CA TYR A 53 -12.93 17.65 -9.87
C TYR A 53 -12.24 16.95 -11.04
N THR A 54 -11.45 17.72 -11.81
CA THR A 54 -10.70 17.22 -12.96
C THR A 54 -9.27 17.72 -12.92
N TRP A 55 -8.36 16.95 -13.50
CA TRP A 55 -6.93 17.25 -13.54
C TRP A 55 -6.47 17.55 -14.96
N LYS A 56 -5.54 18.46 -15.07
CA LYS A 56 -4.86 18.82 -16.32
C LYS A 56 -3.42 18.31 -16.28
N ASP A 57 -2.93 17.91 -17.45
CA ASP A 57 -1.53 17.60 -17.66
C ASP A 57 -0.68 18.89 -17.72
N LYS A 58 0.63 18.75 -17.90
CA LYS A 58 1.57 19.89 -18.02
C LYS A 58 1.26 20.84 -19.18
N ASN A 59 0.51 20.37 -20.17
CA ASN A 59 0.13 21.16 -21.35
C ASN A 59 -1.25 21.82 -21.17
N GLY A 60 -1.90 21.65 -20.02
CA GLY A 60 -3.23 22.19 -19.73
C GLY A 60 -4.39 21.35 -20.25
N THR A 61 -4.15 20.15 -20.76
CA THR A 61 -5.18 19.23 -21.26
C THR A 61 -5.75 18.42 -20.12
N THR A 62 -7.08 18.39 -20.00
CA THR A 62 -7.78 17.54 -19.01
C THR A 62 -7.62 16.07 -19.37
N LYS A 63 -7.13 15.28 -18.42
CA LYS A 63 -6.90 13.85 -18.56
C LYS A 63 -7.19 13.10 -17.26
N ASP A 64 -7.24 11.78 -17.37
CA ASP A 64 -7.24 10.87 -16.23
C ASP A 64 -5.98 11.10 -15.36
N ILE A 65 -6.17 11.25 -14.04
CA ILE A 65 -5.06 11.54 -13.12
C ILE A 65 -4.02 10.42 -13.11
N ILE A 66 -4.43 9.15 -13.17
CA ILE A 66 -3.50 8.01 -13.17
C ILE A 66 -2.63 8.07 -14.43
N GLN A 67 -3.22 8.43 -15.56
CA GLN A 67 -2.48 8.60 -16.81
C GLN A 67 -1.49 9.77 -16.74
N ILE A 68 -1.90 10.92 -16.15
CA ILE A 68 -1.01 12.07 -15.95
C ILE A 68 0.18 11.67 -15.05
N LEU A 69 -0.10 11.02 -13.92
CA LEU A 69 0.94 10.58 -12.97
C LEU A 69 1.97 9.68 -13.66
N LYS A 70 1.50 8.74 -14.48
CA LYS A 70 2.35 7.81 -15.22
C LYS A 70 3.18 8.51 -16.28
N ASP A 71 2.53 9.23 -17.19
CA ASP A 71 3.15 9.74 -18.40
C ASP A 71 4.01 10.98 -18.14
N ASP A 72 3.50 11.91 -17.33
CA ASP A 72 4.17 13.18 -17.08
C ASP A 72 5.22 13.12 -15.97
N TYR A 73 5.02 12.23 -14.97
CA TYR A 73 5.87 12.16 -13.78
C TYR A 73 6.58 10.82 -13.57
N GLN A 74 6.37 9.85 -14.48
CA GLN A 74 6.98 8.52 -14.40
C GLN A 74 6.62 7.77 -13.11
N ILE A 75 5.45 8.04 -12.55
CA ILE A 75 4.93 7.28 -11.42
C ILE A 75 4.61 5.86 -11.90
N ASN A 76 5.07 4.86 -11.15
CA ASN A 76 4.91 3.45 -11.49
C ASN A 76 4.17 2.65 -10.40
N SER A 77 3.81 3.30 -9.32
CA SER A 77 3.17 2.64 -8.17
C SER A 77 2.14 3.57 -7.54
N VAL A 78 1.07 3.00 -7.00
CA VAL A 78 0.08 3.75 -6.23
C VAL A 78 -0.13 3.14 -4.86
N ARG A 79 -0.43 4.00 -3.88
CA ARG A 79 -0.85 3.62 -2.55
C ARG A 79 -2.34 3.93 -2.40
N ILE A 80 -3.08 2.99 -1.81
CA ILE A 80 -4.54 3.07 -1.67
C ILE A 80 -4.90 2.64 -0.25
N ARG A 81 -5.56 3.51 0.51
CA ARG A 81 -6.06 3.17 1.83
C ARG A 81 -7.37 2.41 1.79
N VAL A 82 -7.62 1.64 2.83
CA VAL A 82 -8.86 0.91 3.02
C VAL A 82 -9.34 1.10 4.45
N PHE A 83 -10.57 1.58 4.60
CA PHE A 83 -11.27 1.64 5.88
C PHE A 83 -12.18 0.42 6.07
N VAL A 84 -12.59 0.15 7.31
CA VAL A 84 -13.44 -1.02 7.62
C VAL A 84 -14.88 -0.75 7.23
N ASN A 85 -15.49 0.29 7.79
CA ASN A 85 -16.87 0.69 7.52
C ASN A 85 -16.96 2.22 7.45
N PRO A 86 -16.39 2.83 6.40
CA PRO A 86 -16.29 4.28 6.32
C PRO A 86 -17.64 4.94 6.10
N SER A 87 -17.73 6.20 6.48
CA SER A 87 -18.87 7.05 6.15
C SER A 87 -18.92 7.32 4.63
N SER A 88 -20.04 7.87 4.17
CA SER A 88 -20.16 8.33 2.78
C SER A 88 -19.48 9.69 2.52
N ASN A 89 -18.83 10.28 3.51
CA ASN A 89 -18.11 11.54 3.35
C ASN A 89 -16.85 11.35 2.50
N TYR A 90 -16.79 11.98 1.34
CA TYR A 90 -15.71 11.85 0.37
C TYR A 90 -14.32 12.15 0.94
N ALA A 91 -14.23 13.14 1.81
CA ALA A 91 -12.95 13.57 2.38
C ALA A 91 -12.53 12.71 3.58
N ASN A 92 -13.49 12.18 4.33
CA ASN A 92 -13.27 11.57 5.66
C ASN A 92 -13.56 10.08 5.72
N GLY A 93 -13.33 9.35 4.67
CA GLY A 93 -13.58 7.94 4.75
C GLY A 93 -13.77 7.32 3.38
N TYR A 94 -14.88 7.39 2.80
CA TYR A 94 -15.32 6.97 1.47
C TYR A 94 -14.74 5.63 0.92
N LEU A 95 -13.45 5.33 1.11
CA LEU A 95 -12.81 4.12 0.57
C LEU A 95 -13.01 2.90 1.45
N ASP A 96 -14.12 2.19 1.22
CA ASP A 96 -14.27 0.81 1.63
C ASP A 96 -13.48 -0.16 0.71
N MET A 97 -13.51 -1.45 1.03
CA MET A 97 -12.78 -2.46 0.25
C MET A 97 -13.21 -2.53 -1.22
N ASN A 98 -14.48 -2.27 -1.55
CA ASN A 98 -14.98 -2.40 -2.93
C ASN A 98 -14.54 -1.21 -3.79
N ARG A 99 -14.61 0.01 -3.24
CA ARG A 99 -14.11 1.22 -3.90
C ARG A 99 -12.59 1.20 -4.05
N ALA A 100 -11.88 0.74 -3.02
CA ALA A 100 -10.44 0.56 -3.07
C ALA A 100 -10.04 -0.49 -4.13
N ALA A 101 -10.76 -1.60 -4.24
CA ALA A 101 -10.51 -2.62 -5.27
C ALA A 101 -10.78 -2.10 -6.69
N ALA A 102 -11.81 -1.28 -6.87
CA ALA A 102 -12.09 -0.65 -8.17
C ALA A 102 -10.97 0.34 -8.58
N LEU A 103 -10.49 1.16 -7.63
CA LEU A 103 -9.37 2.07 -7.87
C LEU A 103 -8.07 1.31 -8.15
N ALA A 104 -7.81 0.25 -7.40
CA ALA A 104 -6.64 -0.62 -7.61
C ALA A 104 -6.67 -1.29 -9.00
N GLN A 105 -7.84 -1.76 -9.46
CA GLN A 105 -8.00 -2.31 -10.80
C GLN A 105 -7.69 -1.27 -11.88
N ARG A 106 -8.19 -0.02 -11.72
CA ARG A 106 -7.92 1.08 -12.64
C ARG A 106 -6.41 1.38 -12.73
N ALA A 107 -5.71 1.44 -11.59
CA ALA A 107 -4.27 1.64 -11.55
C ALA A 107 -3.48 0.44 -12.13
N LYS A 108 -3.90 -0.79 -11.84
CA LYS A 108 -3.31 -2.00 -12.42
C LYS A 108 -3.46 -2.04 -13.94
N ASN A 109 -4.62 -1.65 -14.48
CA ASN A 109 -4.85 -1.56 -15.93
C ASN A 109 -3.93 -0.52 -16.60
N ALA A 110 -3.49 0.50 -15.85
CA ALA A 110 -2.47 1.44 -16.30
C ALA A 110 -1.04 0.91 -16.14
N GLY A 111 -0.84 -0.32 -15.64
CA GLY A 111 0.45 -0.96 -15.43
C GLY A 111 1.19 -0.48 -14.17
N MET A 112 0.46 0.01 -13.16
CA MET A 112 1.05 0.42 -11.89
C MET A 112 1.07 -0.71 -10.87
N SER A 113 2.10 -0.75 -10.02
CA SER A 113 2.13 -1.57 -8.82
C SER A 113 1.25 -1.00 -7.71
N ILE A 114 0.74 -1.87 -6.85
CA ILE A 114 -0.28 -1.52 -5.87
C ILE A 114 0.25 -1.73 -4.44
N MET A 115 0.21 -0.67 -3.64
CA MET A 115 0.33 -0.73 -2.18
C MET A 115 -1.05 -0.48 -1.56
N LEU A 116 -1.50 -1.37 -0.68
CA LEU A 116 -2.66 -1.11 0.17
C LEU A 116 -2.21 -0.65 1.54
N THR A 117 -3.01 0.23 2.18
CA THR A 117 -2.85 0.56 3.59
C THR A 117 -4.16 0.30 4.34
N LEU A 118 -4.13 -0.67 5.25
CA LEU A 118 -5.30 -1.09 6.03
C LEU A 118 -5.35 -0.27 7.32
N HIS A 119 -6.26 0.68 7.39
CA HIS A 119 -6.35 1.54 8.57
C HIS A 119 -6.91 0.81 9.81
N TYR A 120 -7.67 -0.28 9.62
CA TYR A 120 -8.41 -1.00 10.68
C TYR A 120 -9.24 -0.07 11.55
N SER A 121 -9.85 0.91 10.92
CA SER A 121 -10.72 1.92 11.50
C SER A 121 -11.81 2.28 10.49
N ASP A 122 -12.89 2.91 10.94
CA ASP A 122 -13.93 3.46 10.07
C ASP A 122 -13.54 4.84 9.49
N SER A 123 -12.44 5.41 9.99
CA SER A 123 -11.89 6.70 9.59
C SER A 123 -10.36 6.70 9.71
N TRP A 124 -9.75 7.88 9.76
CA TRP A 124 -8.31 8.02 9.86
C TRP A 124 -7.72 7.30 11.08
N ALA A 125 -6.66 6.54 10.84
CA ALA A 125 -5.73 6.04 11.83
C ALA A 125 -4.37 6.73 11.58
N ASP A 126 -3.80 7.34 12.62
CA ASP A 126 -2.57 8.12 12.58
C ASP A 126 -1.87 8.06 13.96
N PRO A 127 -0.70 8.69 14.17
CA PRO A 127 0.01 8.62 15.46
C PRO A 127 -0.78 9.15 16.65
N GLY A 128 -1.77 10.00 16.43
CA GLY A 128 -2.63 10.58 17.47
C GLY A 128 -3.89 9.77 17.77
N GLN A 129 -4.30 8.91 16.82
CA GLN A 129 -5.54 8.13 16.93
C GLN A 129 -5.46 6.80 16.20
N GLN A 130 -5.83 5.73 16.90
CA GLN A 130 -5.94 4.37 16.38
C GLN A 130 -7.27 3.76 16.82
N THR A 131 -8.36 4.47 16.50
CA THR A 131 -9.72 4.16 16.96
C THR A 131 -10.20 2.87 16.31
N LYS A 132 -10.69 1.94 17.12
CA LYS A 132 -11.33 0.72 16.61
C LYS A 132 -12.56 1.07 15.76
N PRO A 133 -12.88 0.27 14.74
CA PRO A 133 -14.19 0.36 14.08
C PRO A 133 -15.32 0.27 15.11
N ALA A 134 -16.38 1.03 14.92
CA ALA A 134 -17.51 1.06 15.88
C ALA A 134 -18.09 -0.34 16.14
N ALA A 135 -18.14 -1.18 15.09
CA ALA A 135 -18.60 -2.56 15.19
C ALA A 135 -17.70 -3.47 16.05
N TRP A 136 -16.45 -3.06 16.30
CA TRP A 136 -15.47 -3.85 17.07
C TRP A 136 -15.25 -3.34 18.49
N ASN A 137 -15.96 -2.30 18.92
CA ASN A 137 -15.74 -1.64 20.22
C ASN A 137 -15.93 -2.58 21.42
N SER A 138 -16.88 -3.51 21.34
CA SER A 138 -17.20 -4.45 22.40
C SER A 138 -16.44 -5.78 22.32
N TYR A 139 -15.56 -5.95 21.31
CA TYR A 139 -14.86 -7.21 21.09
C TYR A 139 -13.82 -7.48 22.18
N THR A 140 -13.74 -8.74 22.59
CA THR A 140 -12.59 -9.25 23.34
C THR A 140 -11.35 -9.19 22.43
N PHE A 141 -10.16 -9.27 23.01
CA PHE A 141 -8.93 -9.24 22.21
C PHE A 141 -8.88 -10.37 21.18
N GLN A 142 -9.36 -11.57 21.51
CA GLN A 142 -9.45 -12.68 20.54
C GLN A 142 -10.39 -12.33 19.38
N GLN A 143 -11.58 -11.81 19.68
CA GLN A 143 -12.52 -11.37 18.64
C GLN A 143 -11.94 -10.24 17.78
N LEU A 144 -11.10 -9.38 18.36
CA LEU A 144 -10.40 -8.32 17.63
C LEU A 144 -9.37 -8.90 16.65
N MET A 145 -8.61 -9.91 17.05
CA MET A 145 -7.72 -10.65 16.16
C MET A 145 -8.51 -11.31 15.03
N ASP A 146 -9.62 -11.98 15.34
CA ASP A 146 -10.49 -12.60 14.33
C ASP A 146 -11.05 -11.56 13.34
N ALA A 147 -11.40 -10.37 13.81
CA ALA A 147 -11.88 -9.27 12.98
C ALA A 147 -10.78 -8.73 12.05
N VAL A 148 -9.55 -8.56 12.55
CA VAL A 148 -8.38 -8.19 11.72
C VAL A 148 -8.12 -9.26 10.65
N TRP A 149 -8.13 -10.52 11.02
CA TRP A 149 -7.97 -11.64 10.08
C TRP A 149 -9.04 -11.60 8.97
N ASN A 150 -10.31 -11.55 9.38
CA ASN A 150 -11.43 -11.62 8.46
C ASN A 150 -11.48 -10.41 7.52
N HIS A 151 -11.29 -9.19 8.06
CA HIS A 151 -11.28 -7.96 7.26
C HIS A 151 -10.12 -7.98 6.25
N THR A 152 -8.90 -8.31 6.68
CA THR A 152 -7.74 -8.38 5.79
C THR A 152 -7.96 -9.36 4.65
N ARG A 153 -8.46 -10.56 4.95
CA ARG A 153 -8.79 -11.56 3.91
C ARG A 153 -9.88 -11.08 2.96
N ALA A 154 -10.93 -10.43 3.49
CA ALA A 154 -12.01 -9.89 2.67
C ALA A 154 -11.46 -8.84 1.69
N VAL A 155 -10.61 -7.91 2.15
CA VAL A 155 -9.96 -6.91 1.29
C VAL A 155 -9.11 -7.60 0.21
N MET A 156 -8.25 -8.53 0.59
CA MET A 156 -7.39 -9.26 -0.37
C MET A 156 -8.22 -10.05 -1.39
N THR A 157 -9.32 -10.67 -0.97
CA THR A 157 -10.25 -11.38 -1.86
C THR A 157 -10.97 -10.42 -2.81
N ALA A 158 -11.39 -9.24 -2.33
CA ALA A 158 -12.00 -8.22 -3.18
C ALA A 158 -11.02 -7.70 -4.25
N MET A 159 -9.73 -7.54 -3.90
CA MET A 159 -8.68 -7.22 -4.87
C MET A 159 -8.55 -8.32 -5.93
N GLN A 160 -8.44 -9.60 -5.52
CA GLN A 160 -8.34 -10.72 -6.46
C GLN A 160 -9.55 -10.83 -7.39
N ALA A 161 -10.76 -10.57 -6.88
CA ALA A 161 -11.98 -10.54 -7.69
C ALA A 161 -11.95 -9.47 -8.80
N LYS A 162 -11.10 -8.45 -8.64
CA LYS A 162 -10.82 -7.42 -9.64
C LYS A 162 -9.55 -7.69 -10.48
N GLY A 163 -8.95 -8.89 -10.35
CA GLY A 163 -7.71 -9.23 -11.04
C GLY A 163 -6.47 -8.53 -10.50
N VAL A 164 -6.53 -8.01 -9.27
CA VAL A 164 -5.41 -7.32 -8.63
C VAL A 164 -4.80 -8.19 -7.54
N THR A 165 -3.49 -8.40 -7.61
CA THR A 165 -2.69 -8.88 -6.49
C THR A 165 -1.82 -7.71 -6.03
N PRO A 166 -2.05 -7.16 -4.83
CA PRO A 166 -1.21 -6.07 -4.32
C PRO A 166 0.24 -6.52 -4.16
N ASP A 167 1.18 -5.65 -4.53
CA ASP A 167 2.62 -5.88 -4.32
C ASP A 167 2.97 -5.74 -2.84
N TRP A 168 2.33 -4.77 -2.18
CA TRP A 168 2.55 -4.45 -0.77
C TRP A 168 1.23 -4.23 -0.02
N VAL A 169 1.20 -4.61 1.26
CA VAL A 169 0.10 -4.31 2.18
C VAL A 169 0.65 -3.81 3.50
N GLN A 170 0.27 -2.60 3.88
CA GLN A 170 0.54 -2.05 5.20
C GLN A 170 -0.48 -2.59 6.22
N ILE A 171 0.04 -3.17 7.29
CA ILE A 171 -0.74 -3.66 8.42
C ILE A 171 -0.91 -2.53 9.44
N GLY A 172 -1.99 -1.79 9.30
CA GLY A 172 -2.20 -0.52 9.98
C GLY A 172 -1.58 0.67 9.23
N ASN A 173 -1.84 1.88 9.70
CA ASN A 173 -1.28 3.12 9.23
C ASN A 173 -0.66 3.90 10.39
N GLU A 174 0.61 4.30 10.23
CA GLU A 174 1.37 5.09 11.22
C GLU A 174 1.19 4.61 12.66
N THR A 175 1.46 3.33 12.87
CA THR A 175 1.24 2.62 14.13
C THR A 175 2.33 2.90 15.16
N ASN A 176 2.69 4.18 15.34
CA ASN A 176 3.76 4.64 16.24
C ASN A 176 3.61 4.14 17.68
N ASN A 177 2.39 4.07 18.16
CA ASN A 177 2.07 3.51 19.48
C ASN A 177 1.06 2.36 19.35
N GLY A 178 1.27 1.47 18.36
CA GLY A 178 0.37 0.35 18.13
C GLY A 178 -0.87 0.73 17.30
N MET A 179 -1.87 -0.16 17.29
CA MET A 179 -3.10 -0.05 16.51
C MET A 179 -4.30 -0.50 17.34
N LEU A 180 -5.53 -0.14 16.95
CA LEU A 180 -6.78 -0.60 17.58
C LEU A 180 -6.78 -0.34 19.10
N TRP A 181 -6.59 0.93 19.48
CA TRP A 181 -6.48 1.33 20.89
C TRP A 181 -7.80 1.07 21.66
N ASN A 182 -7.67 0.70 22.96
CA ASN A 182 -6.43 0.50 23.77
C ASN A 182 -5.84 -0.92 23.65
N ASP A 183 -6.57 -1.89 23.09
CA ASP A 183 -6.17 -3.31 23.12
C ASP A 183 -4.81 -3.58 22.46
N GLY A 184 -4.55 -2.95 21.33
CA GLY A 184 -3.28 -3.05 20.62
C GLY A 184 -2.37 -1.84 20.77
N LYS A 185 -2.58 -1.00 21.83
CA LYS A 185 -1.70 0.13 22.13
C LYS A 185 -0.36 -0.36 22.65
N ALA A 186 0.73 -0.05 21.96
CA ALA A 186 2.06 -0.61 22.25
C ALA A 186 2.57 -0.28 23.66
N THR A 187 2.29 0.92 24.19
CA THR A 187 2.63 1.30 25.57
C THR A 187 1.79 0.60 26.62
N VAL A 188 0.66 -0.02 26.24
CA VAL A 188 -0.17 -0.85 27.14
C VAL A 188 0.26 -2.31 27.05
N SER A 189 0.40 -2.82 25.83
CA SER A 189 0.84 -4.18 25.56
C SER A 189 1.51 -4.28 24.19
N MET A 190 2.83 -4.26 24.15
CA MET A 190 3.60 -4.51 22.93
C MET A 190 3.32 -5.90 22.36
N GLN A 191 3.06 -6.89 23.22
CA GLN A 191 2.70 -8.25 22.82
C GLN A 191 1.36 -8.26 22.04
N ASN A 192 0.33 -7.58 22.52
CA ASN A 192 -0.95 -7.50 21.81
C ASN A 192 -0.78 -6.84 20.45
N TYR A 193 0.00 -5.76 20.38
CA TYR A 193 0.30 -5.10 19.11
C TYR A 193 1.02 -6.06 18.15
N ALA A 194 2.02 -6.80 18.63
CA ALA A 194 2.73 -7.82 17.83
C ALA A 194 1.79 -8.92 17.32
N TRP A 195 0.84 -9.38 18.13
CA TRP A 195 -0.15 -10.37 17.72
C TRP A 195 -1.10 -9.83 16.64
N LEU A 196 -1.54 -8.59 16.74
CA LEU A 196 -2.37 -7.95 15.71
C LEU A 196 -1.60 -7.79 14.38
N VAL A 197 -0.32 -7.40 14.43
CA VAL A 197 0.56 -7.36 13.25
C VAL A 197 0.69 -8.75 12.63
N ASN A 198 0.95 -9.77 13.44
CA ASN A 198 1.03 -11.16 12.96
C ASN A 198 -0.28 -11.62 12.32
N THR A 199 -1.40 -11.29 12.93
CA THR A 199 -2.73 -11.65 12.40
C THR A 199 -2.94 -11.04 11.01
N GLY A 200 -2.65 -9.75 10.84
CA GLY A 200 -2.74 -9.08 9.56
C GLY A 200 -1.76 -9.67 8.52
N ASN A 201 -0.49 -9.86 8.90
CA ASN A 201 0.52 -10.48 8.04
C ASN A 201 0.06 -11.87 7.56
N ASN A 202 -0.34 -12.74 8.48
CA ASN A 202 -0.73 -14.11 8.15
C ASN A 202 -2.01 -14.14 7.29
N ALA A 203 -2.95 -13.22 7.51
CA ALA A 203 -4.14 -13.07 6.68
C ALA A 203 -3.78 -12.69 5.24
N VAL A 204 -2.85 -11.74 5.02
CA VAL A 204 -2.33 -11.40 3.68
C VAL A 204 -1.68 -12.63 3.05
N LYS A 205 -0.74 -13.28 3.76
CA LYS A 205 0.01 -14.43 3.25
C LYS A 205 -0.88 -15.63 2.93
N SER A 206 -2.00 -15.81 3.63
CA SER A 206 -2.96 -16.87 3.36
C SER A 206 -3.69 -16.72 2.01
N ILE A 207 -3.75 -15.50 1.47
CA ILE A 207 -4.36 -15.20 0.16
C ILE A 207 -3.29 -15.05 -0.92
N SER A 208 -2.18 -14.39 -0.60
CA SER A 208 -1.05 -14.16 -1.52
C SER A 208 0.27 -14.21 -0.77
N SER A 209 0.97 -15.34 -0.86
CA SER A 209 2.27 -15.53 -0.20
C SER A 209 3.35 -14.60 -0.74
N GLY A 210 3.23 -14.15 -2.00
CA GLY A 210 4.17 -13.24 -2.65
C GLY A 210 4.03 -11.78 -2.22
N THR A 211 2.83 -11.35 -1.83
CA THR A 211 2.58 -9.97 -1.37
C THR A 211 3.43 -9.65 -0.15
N LYS A 212 4.13 -8.51 -0.16
CA LYS A 212 4.97 -8.08 0.96
C LYS A 212 4.17 -7.26 1.97
N THR A 213 4.38 -7.53 3.24
CA THR A 213 3.72 -6.80 4.33
C THR A 213 4.62 -5.73 4.92
N ILE A 214 4.02 -4.62 5.34
CA ILE A 214 4.72 -3.44 5.84
C ILE A 214 4.18 -3.08 7.21
N VAL A 215 5.06 -2.80 8.18
CA VAL A 215 4.74 -2.01 9.37
C VAL A 215 5.16 -0.58 9.09
N HIS A 216 4.23 0.36 9.23
CA HIS A 216 4.38 1.75 8.86
C HIS A 216 4.34 2.67 10.07
N LEU A 217 5.37 3.51 10.23
CA LEU A 217 5.49 4.51 11.28
C LEU A 217 5.68 5.92 10.69
N ALA A 218 5.10 6.91 11.34
CA ALA A 218 5.38 8.33 11.09
C ALA A 218 6.71 8.75 11.71
N GLY A 219 7.23 9.90 11.25
CA GLY A 219 8.44 10.48 11.79
C GLY A 219 9.70 9.71 11.41
N GLY A 220 9.90 9.44 10.11
CA GLY A 220 11.02 8.66 9.58
C GLY A 220 12.41 9.14 10.04
N ASN A 221 12.53 10.39 10.50
CA ASN A 221 13.75 10.96 11.06
C ASN A 221 13.93 10.69 12.58
N ASP A 222 12.97 10.05 13.26
CA ASP A 222 13.06 9.73 14.69
C ASP A 222 13.56 8.29 14.90
N ASN A 223 14.86 8.11 14.91
CA ASN A 223 15.48 6.78 15.11
C ASN A 223 15.09 6.13 16.44
N ALA A 224 14.95 6.90 17.52
CA ALA A 224 14.61 6.35 18.84
C ALA A 224 13.21 5.70 18.82
N LEU A 225 12.24 6.34 18.18
CA LEU A 225 10.89 5.79 17.98
C LEU A 225 10.97 4.47 17.19
N PHE A 226 11.71 4.43 16.10
CA PHE A 226 11.83 3.23 15.27
C PHE A 226 12.51 2.08 16.01
N VAL A 227 13.60 2.34 16.74
CA VAL A 227 14.28 1.33 17.56
C VAL A 227 13.32 0.77 18.62
N TRP A 228 12.56 1.62 19.31
CA TRP A 228 11.60 1.20 20.31
C TRP A 228 10.45 0.37 19.72
N ASN A 229 9.79 0.86 18.66
CA ASN A 229 8.61 0.22 18.11
C ASN A 229 8.97 -1.06 17.33
N ILE A 230 9.83 -0.95 16.32
CA ILE A 230 10.23 -2.10 15.47
C ILE A 230 10.99 -3.14 16.31
N GLY A 231 11.90 -2.70 17.20
CA GLY A 231 12.58 -3.60 18.11
C GLY A 231 11.62 -4.29 19.08
N GLY A 232 10.65 -3.56 19.62
CA GLY A 232 9.60 -4.10 20.47
C GLY A 232 8.74 -5.14 19.74
N LEU A 233 8.31 -4.85 18.52
CA LEU A 233 7.55 -5.80 17.68
C LEU A 233 8.33 -7.09 17.46
N ILE A 234 9.58 -6.99 17.00
CA ILE A 234 10.42 -8.16 16.70
C ILE A 234 10.68 -8.98 17.97
N SER A 235 10.98 -8.32 19.09
CA SER A 235 11.21 -9.00 20.38
C SER A 235 9.97 -9.71 20.92
N ASN A 236 8.77 -9.28 20.49
CA ASN A 236 7.49 -9.93 20.81
C ASN A 236 7.00 -10.87 19.67
N GLY A 237 7.88 -11.26 18.76
CA GLY A 237 7.61 -12.27 17.73
C GLY A 237 6.77 -11.77 16.55
N ALA A 238 6.72 -10.45 16.29
CA ALA A 238 6.05 -9.94 15.09
C ALA A 238 6.80 -10.33 13.81
N THR A 239 6.03 -10.70 12.79
CA THR A 239 6.51 -11.03 11.45
C THR A 239 5.93 -10.06 10.44
N PHE A 240 6.78 -9.47 9.64
CA PHE A 240 6.46 -8.57 8.52
C PHE A 240 7.69 -8.46 7.61
N ASP A 241 7.51 -7.99 6.38
CA ASP A 241 8.60 -8.00 5.39
C ASP A 241 9.40 -6.69 5.37
N ILE A 242 8.75 -5.53 5.52
CA ILE A 242 9.29 -4.20 5.20
C ILE A 242 8.97 -3.21 6.32
N ILE A 243 9.87 -2.26 6.56
CA ILE A 243 9.63 -1.11 7.44
C ILE A 243 9.22 0.08 6.58
N GLY A 244 8.01 0.61 6.81
CA GLY A 244 7.48 1.81 6.17
C GLY A 244 7.73 3.05 7.03
N MET A 245 8.02 4.18 6.38
CA MET A 245 8.31 5.45 7.02
C MET A 245 7.52 6.59 6.38
N SER A 246 6.98 7.52 7.18
CA SER A 246 6.49 8.83 6.68
C SER A 246 7.49 9.93 6.98
N LEU A 247 7.59 10.91 6.09
CA LEU A 247 8.39 12.11 6.31
C LEU A 247 7.67 13.36 5.80
N TYR A 248 7.31 14.25 6.71
CA TYR A 248 6.65 15.53 6.43
C TYR A 248 7.49 16.71 7.00
N PRO A 249 8.55 17.13 6.30
CA PRO A 249 9.36 18.25 6.72
C PRO A 249 8.73 19.60 6.33
N SER A 250 9.33 20.69 6.78
CA SER A 250 9.06 22.04 6.25
C SER A 250 9.97 22.38 5.07
N ALA A 251 9.64 23.46 4.36
CA ALA A 251 10.47 23.95 3.26
C ALA A 251 11.88 24.39 3.70
N THR A 252 12.10 24.62 4.99
CA THR A 252 13.38 25.10 5.54
C THR A 252 14.25 24.00 6.14
N ASP A 253 13.67 22.85 6.53
CA ASP A 253 14.41 21.78 7.22
C ASP A 253 14.44 20.44 6.46
N TRP A 254 13.80 20.35 5.29
CA TRP A 254 13.65 19.08 4.55
C TRP A 254 15.00 18.38 4.28
N SER A 255 16.05 19.14 3.98
CA SER A 255 17.36 18.52 3.65
C SER A 255 17.93 17.77 4.85
N ALA A 256 17.96 18.39 6.02
CA ALA A 256 18.43 17.76 7.25
C ALA A 256 17.53 16.58 7.65
N LYS A 257 16.21 16.73 7.52
CA LYS A 257 15.24 15.65 7.82
C LYS A 257 15.39 14.44 6.88
N VAL A 258 15.69 14.68 5.60
CA VAL A 258 16.02 13.59 4.66
C VAL A 258 17.27 12.84 5.13
N ASP A 259 18.34 13.55 5.50
CA ASP A 259 19.57 12.90 5.97
C ASP A 259 19.35 12.07 7.23
N GLN A 260 18.59 12.59 8.19
CA GLN A 260 18.19 11.87 9.40
C GLN A 260 17.37 10.62 9.07
N THR A 261 16.43 10.73 8.11
CA THR A 261 15.58 9.61 7.67
C THR A 261 16.41 8.51 7.01
N ILE A 262 17.38 8.87 6.17
CA ILE A 262 18.29 7.89 5.55
C ILE A 262 19.21 7.24 6.59
N SER A 263 19.69 8.00 7.56
CA SER A 263 20.46 7.45 8.68
C SER A 263 19.64 6.43 9.48
N ASN A 264 18.38 6.78 9.82
CA ASN A 264 17.45 5.86 10.48
C ASN A 264 17.17 4.62 9.64
N ALA A 265 16.90 4.78 8.34
CA ALA A 265 16.68 3.66 7.43
C ALA A 265 17.86 2.68 7.41
N ASN A 266 19.08 3.19 7.32
CA ASN A 266 20.28 2.38 7.37
C ASN A 266 20.44 1.65 8.72
N ASP A 267 20.13 2.31 9.83
CA ASP A 267 20.18 1.69 11.16
C ASP A 267 19.13 0.58 11.30
N MET A 268 17.89 0.80 10.82
CA MET A 268 16.85 -0.23 10.80
C MET A 268 17.24 -1.45 9.95
N ILE A 269 17.86 -1.21 8.82
CA ILE A 269 18.38 -2.28 7.96
C ILE A 269 19.53 -3.05 8.64
N ALA A 270 20.43 -2.34 9.30
CA ALA A 270 21.56 -2.96 10.00
C ALA A 270 21.09 -3.80 11.20
N ARG A 271 20.14 -3.30 12.00
CA ARG A 271 19.61 -4.00 13.18
C ARG A 271 18.74 -5.19 12.85
N TYR A 272 17.82 -5.01 11.88
CA TYR A 272 16.72 -5.95 11.69
C TYR A 272 16.77 -6.67 10.34
N GLY A 273 17.70 -6.34 9.47
CA GLY A 273 17.87 -6.98 8.16
C GLY A 273 16.76 -6.66 7.14
N LYS A 274 15.74 -5.90 7.55
CA LYS A 274 14.55 -5.62 6.72
C LYS A 274 14.78 -4.46 5.77
N PRO A 275 14.29 -4.54 4.51
CA PRO A 275 14.28 -3.39 3.61
C PRO A 275 13.33 -2.30 4.13
N VAL A 276 13.51 -1.09 3.61
CA VAL A 276 12.71 0.09 3.96
C VAL A 276 12.02 0.67 2.74
N ILE A 277 10.85 1.28 2.96
CA ILE A 277 10.12 2.04 1.96
C ILE A 277 9.62 3.33 2.60
N ILE A 278 9.73 4.44 1.88
CA ILE A 278 9.13 5.69 2.34
C ILE A 278 7.68 5.71 1.87
N SER A 279 6.79 5.34 2.76
CA SER A 279 5.36 5.13 2.48
C SER A 279 4.58 6.41 2.29
N GLU A 280 5.07 7.51 2.89
CA GLU A 280 4.44 8.82 2.74
C GLU A 280 5.48 9.93 2.78
N ILE A 281 5.34 10.87 1.86
CA ILE A 281 5.99 12.18 1.93
C ILE A 281 5.02 13.27 1.51
N GLY A 282 5.28 14.49 1.95
CA GLY A 282 4.60 15.69 1.49
C GLY A 282 5.26 16.92 2.06
N LEU A 283 5.12 18.05 1.35
CA LEU A 283 5.61 19.35 1.78
C LEU A 283 4.56 20.40 1.41
N GLU A 284 4.64 21.60 1.98
CA GLU A 284 3.62 22.62 1.81
C GLU A 284 3.35 22.95 0.33
N TYR A 285 2.08 22.97 -0.05
CA TYR A 285 1.58 23.22 -1.40
C TYR A 285 2.15 24.52 -2.03
N ASN A 286 2.28 25.58 -1.22
CA ASN A 286 2.78 26.88 -1.68
C ASN A 286 4.32 26.92 -1.86
N GLN A 287 5.01 25.80 -1.69
CA GLN A 287 6.46 25.66 -1.83
C GLN A 287 6.85 24.62 -2.91
N PRO A 288 6.31 24.70 -4.15
CA PRO A 288 6.48 23.64 -5.14
C PRO A 288 7.93 23.43 -5.58
N ALA A 289 8.77 24.48 -5.57
CA ALA A 289 10.19 24.35 -5.89
C ALA A 289 10.97 23.61 -4.80
N ALA A 290 10.69 23.90 -3.53
CA ALA A 290 11.27 23.12 -2.41
C ALA A 290 10.78 21.69 -2.42
N THR A 291 9.49 21.45 -2.72
CA THR A 291 8.90 20.12 -2.85
C THR A 291 9.58 19.31 -3.95
N LYS A 292 9.79 19.88 -5.13
CA LYS A 292 10.54 19.25 -6.22
C LYS A 292 11.94 18.82 -5.77
N SER A 293 12.67 19.71 -5.11
CA SER A 293 14.02 19.43 -4.59
C SER A 293 14.02 18.35 -3.53
N PHE A 294 13.06 18.39 -2.60
CA PHE A 294 12.85 17.40 -1.55
C PHE A 294 12.56 16.00 -2.13
N VAL A 295 11.61 15.91 -3.07
CA VAL A 295 11.23 14.65 -3.73
C VAL A 295 12.44 14.06 -4.48
N ALA A 296 13.18 14.89 -5.23
CA ALA A 296 14.38 14.43 -5.94
C ALA A 296 15.47 13.91 -4.99
N ALA A 297 15.70 14.61 -3.88
CA ALA A 297 16.71 14.24 -2.90
C ALA A 297 16.36 12.93 -2.18
N ILE A 298 15.15 12.81 -1.63
CA ILE A 298 14.76 11.60 -0.89
C ILE A 298 14.68 10.39 -1.83
N LYS A 299 14.12 10.53 -3.03
CA LYS A 299 14.10 9.48 -4.06
C LYS A 299 15.52 8.97 -4.34
N THR A 300 16.46 9.87 -4.60
CA THR A 300 17.83 9.52 -4.92
C THR A 300 18.53 8.82 -3.76
N LYS A 301 18.40 9.36 -2.54
CA LYS A 301 19.06 8.79 -1.36
C LYS A 301 18.50 7.42 -0.98
N VAL A 302 17.17 7.23 -1.05
CA VAL A 302 16.54 5.93 -0.80
C VAL A 302 16.98 4.90 -1.84
N ARG A 303 17.02 5.27 -3.12
CA ARG A 303 17.49 4.38 -4.20
C ARG A 303 18.93 3.93 -3.98
N ASN A 304 19.77 4.78 -3.41
CA ASN A 304 21.19 4.52 -3.16
C ASN A 304 21.46 3.74 -1.86
N ILE A 305 20.43 3.36 -1.09
CA ILE A 305 20.60 2.47 0.06
C ILE A 305 21.16 1.13 -0.42
N SER A 306 22.24 0.70 0.21
CA SER A 306 23.01 -0.48 -0.18
C SER A 306 22.17 -1.76 -0.22
N GLY A 307 22.53 -2.66 -1.13
CA GLY A 307 21.88 -3.97 -1.28
C GLY A 307 20.45 -3.92 -1.83
N GLY A 308 20.06 -2.80 -2.46
CA GLY A 308 18.71 -2.64 -2.98
C GLY A 308 17.62 -2.61 -1.91
N LYS A 309 17.98 -2.29 -0.66
CA LYS A 309 17.06 -2.32 0.48
C LYS A 309 16.23 -1.04 0.65
N GLY A 310 16.46 -0.01 -0.14
CA GLY A 310 15.58 1.16 -0.28
C GLY A 310 14.60 0.92 -1.44
N LEU A 311 13.34 0.61 -1.13
CA LEU A 311 12.41 0.06 -2.12
C LEU A 311 11.62 1.11 -2.89
N GLY A 312 11.51 2.33 -2.38
CA GLY A 312 10.74 3.38 -3.06
C GLY A 312 10.27 4.50 -2.15
N VAL A 313 9.58 5.46 -2.77
CA VAL A 313 9.03 6.67 -2.14
C VAL A 313 7.65 6.93 -2.69
N PHE A 314 6.68 7.23 -1.80
CA PHE A 314 5.30 7.55 -2.14
C PHE A 314 4.94 8.96 -1.66
N TYR A 315 4.47 9.80 -2.58
CA TYR A 315 3.93 11.13 -2.24
C TYR A 315 2.46 10.97 -1.83
N TRP A 316 2.06 11.59 -0.70
CA TRP A 316 0.71 11.44 -0.17
C TRP A 316 -0.25 12.42 -0.81
N GLU A 317 -1.30 11.90 -1.48
CA GLU A 317 -2.42 12.63 -2.09
C GLU A 317 -2.02 13.87 -2.91
N PRO A 318 -1.08 13.75 -3.87
CA PRO A 318 -0.64 14.93 -4.63
C PRO A 318 -1.75 15.54 -5.48
N GLU A 319 -2.75 14.76 -5.85
CA GLU A 319 -3.85 15.16 -6.72
C GLU A 319 -4.90 16.04 -6.03
N ALA A 320 -4.90 16.07 -4.69
CA ALA A 320 -5.89 16.84 -3.94
C ALA A 320 -5.57 18.35 -3.98
N PRO A 321 -6.58 19.20 -4.28
CA PRO A 321 -6.39 20.64 -4.33
C PRO A 321 -6.16 21.22 -2.92
N PRO A 322 -5.52 22.39 -2.81
CA PRO A 322 -5.33 23.05 -1.52
C PRO A 322 -6.67 23.35 -0.85
N GLY A 323 -6.71 23.09 0.45
CA GLY A 323 -7.91 23.26 1.29
C GLY A 323 -8.87 22.07 1.30
N TYR A 324 -8.63 21.03 0.50
CA TYR A 324 -9.43 19.82 0.54
C TYR A 324 -9.45 19.22 1.96
N ASN A 325 -10.50 18.50 2.31
CA ASN A 325 -10.67 17.89 3.64
C ASN A 325 -10.39 18.84 4.82
N GLY A 326 -10.87 20.08 4.73
CA GLY A 326 -10.79 21.04 5.85
C GLY A 326 -9.40 21.63 6.11
N GLY A 327 -8.49 21.60 5.13
CA GLY A 327 -7.20 22.27 5.28
C GLY A 327 -5.99 21.54 4.71
N TYR A 328 -6.18 20.52 3.90
CA TYR A 328 -5.07 19.84 3.22
C TYR A 328 -4.24 20.85 2.42
N ASN A 329 -2.93 20.85 2.60
CA ASN A 329 -2.03 21.83 2.02
C ASN A 329 -0.74 21.24 1.44
N LYS A 330 -0.77 19.96 1.00
CA LYS A 330 0.43 19.27 0.49
C LYS A 330 0.25 18.74 -0.94
N GLY A 331 -0.84 19.12 -1.61
CA GLY A 331 -1.12 18.72 -2.99
C GLY A 331 -0.11 19.27 -3.99
N ALA A 332 -0.12 18.70 -5.19
CA ALA A 332 0.69 19.13 -6.32
C ALA A 332 -0.14 19.76 -7.45
N TRP A 333 -1.46 19.81 -7.31
CA TRP A 333 -2.40 20.46 -8.23
C TRP A 333 -3.05 21.67 -7.59
N GLN A 334 -3.21 22.72 -8.41
CA GLN A 334 -3.94 23.93 -8.05
C GLN A 334 -5.46 23.68 -8.08
N ALA A 335 -6.24 24.56 -7.45
CA ALA A 335 -7.70 24.44 -7.44
C ALA A 335 -8.35 24.43 -8.84
N ASN A 336 -7.69 25.02 -9.85
CA ASN A 336 -8.13 25.00 -11.25
C ASN A 336 -7.72 23.75 -12.04
N GLY A 337 -7.18 22.73 -11.34
CA GLY A 337 -6.72 21.49 -11.93
C GLY A 337 -5.36 21.53 -12.62
N GLN A 338 -4.64 22.67 -12.60
CA GLN A 338 -3.29 22.77 -13.15
C GLN A 338 -2.26 22.17 -12.20
N PRO A 339 -1.29 21.38 -12.69
CA PRO A 339 -0.20 20.87 -11.85
C PRO A 339 0.78 21.99 -11.49
N THR A 340 1.44 21.82 -10.36
CA THR A 340 2.67 22.53 -10.00
C THR A 340 3.89 21.74 -10.44
N ILE A 341 5.09 22.27 -10.23
CA ILE A 341 6.35 21.56 -10.52
C ILE A 341 6.73 20.54 -9.44
N ALA A 342 5.94 20.39 -8.37
CA ALA A 342 6.28 19.58 -7.19
C ALA A 342 6.69 18.14 -7.55
N LEU A 343 5.89 17.45 -8.38
CA LEU A 343 6.14 16.07 -8.76
C LEU A 343 7.25 15.89 -9.80
N GLU A 344 7.77 16.95 -10.39
CA GLU A 344 8.93 16.84 -11.29
C GLU A 344 10.18 16.28 -10.58
N GLY A 345 10.21 16.28 -9.24
CA GLY A 345 11.22 15.62 -8.44
C GLY A 345 11.27 14.09 -8.66
N PHE A 346 10.21 13.45 -9.16
CA PHE A 346 10.22 12.04 -9.56
C PHE A 346 10.87 11.80 -10.92
N LEU A 347 10.98 12.81 -11.75
CA LEU A 347 11.73 12.71 -13.01
C LEU A 347 13.22 12.50 -12.72
N ASN A 348 13.97 12.09 -13.68
CA ASN A 348 15.39 11.64 -13.54
C ASN A 348 16.31 12.68 -12.90
#